data_29ca0fc43882e138d59a5adbe91bbde5
#
_entry.id   29ca0fc43882e138d59a5adbe91bbde5
#
_cell.length_a   1.000
_cell.length_b   1.000
_cell.length_c   1.000
_cell.angle_alpha   90.00
_cell.angle_beta   90.00
_cell.angle_gamma   90.00
#
_symmetry.space_group_name_H-M   'P 1'
#
loop_
_entity.id
_entity.type
_entity.pdbx_description
1 polymer ?
#
loop_
_entity_poly.entity_id
_entity_poly.type
_entity_poly.pdbx_seq_one_letter_code
_entity_poly.pdbx_strand_id
1 'polypeptide(L)'
;QAQKIRRMIADDFQQAFKVCDVIAGPVAPTVAWKIGDHGNDPLADYLADIFTLPASLAGLPGMSVPVGFGEGGMPVGMQLIGNYFSEAKLLGAAHQLQLATDWHLAKPASV
;
A
#
# COMPACT_ATOMS: atom_id res chain seq x y z
N GLN A 1 -14.79 5.98 21.80
CA GLN A 1 -13.39 5.51 21.98
C GLN A 1 -12.71 5.22 20.63
N ALA A 2 -13.35 4.42 19.77
CA ALA A 2 -12.81 4.11 18.45
C ALA A 2 -12.65 5.34 17.57
N GLN A 3 -13.57 6.29 17.65
CA GLN A 3 -13.49 7.53 16.88
C GLN A 3 -12.32 8.40 17.32
N LYS A 4 -11.97 8.37 18.60
CA LYS A 4 -10.79 9.11 19.10
C LYS A 4 -9.50 8.52 18.54
N ILE A 5 -9.39 7.20 18.48
CA ILE A 5 -8.22 6.51 17.91
C ILE A 5 -8.10 6.82 16.42
N ARG A 6 -9.21 6.75 15.69
CA ARG A 6 -9.22 7.11 14.27
C ARG A 6 -8.73 8.54 14.05
N ARG A 7 -9.16 9.48 14.90
CA ARG A 7 -8.73 10.87 14.82
C ARG A 7 -7.23 11.01 15.06
N MET A 8 -6.69 10.25 16.02
CA MET A 8 -5.25 10.25 16.31
C MET A 8 -4.46 9.75 15.10
N ILE A 9 -4.93 8.69 14.44
CA ILE A 9 -4.30 8.18 13.22
C ILE A 9 -4.32 9.24 12.12
N ALA A 10 -5.46 9.89 11.92
CA ALA A 10 -5.59 10.96 10.93
C ALA A 10 -4.65 12.13 11.23
N ASP A 11 -4.52 12.50 12.50
CA ASP A 11 -3.63 13.60 12.92
C ASP A 11 -2.16 13.26 12.65
N ASP A 12 -1.76 12.01 12.86
CA ASP A 12 -0.39 11.56 12.54
C ASP A 12 -0.08 11.74 11.06
N PHE A 13 -1.02 11.39 10.19
CA PHE A 13 -0.85 11.60 8.75
C PHE A 13 -0.77 13.09 8.40
N GLN A 14 -1.59 13.92 9.04
CA GLN A 14 -1.55 15.37 8.79
C GLN A 14 -0.21 15.98 9.20
N GLN A 15 0.40 15.49 10.27
CA GLN A 15 1.76 15.92 10.63
C GLN A 15 2.78 15.53 9.55
N ALA A 16 2.67 14.31 9.03
CA ALA A 16 3.56 13.84 7.96
C ALA A 16 3.40 14.69 6.70
N PHE A 17 2.16 15.03 6.32
CA PHE A 17 1.91 15.81 5.11
C PHE A 17 2.33 17.28 5.21
N LYS A 18 2.78 17.73 6.37
CA LYS A 18 3.43 19.03 6.49
C LYS A 18 4.83 19.06 5.88
N VAL A 19 5.47 17.89 5.77
CA VAL A 19 6.85 17.77 5.30
C VAL A 19 6.99 16.94 4.02
N CYS A 20 5.92 16.34 3.51
CA CYS A 20 5.94 15.56 2.27
C CYS A 20 4.60 15.65 1.56
N ASP A 21 4.57 15.31 0.29
CA ASP A 21 3.35 15.32 -0.54
C ASP A 21 2.72 13.94 -0.66
N VAL A 22 3.53 12.88 -0.61
CA VAL A 22 3.10 11.49 -0.77
C VAL A 22 3.89 10.64 0.20
N ILE A 23 3.23 9.67 0.82
CA ILE A 23 3.86 8.67 1.68
C ILE A 23 3.93 7.37 0.89
N ALA A 24 5.12 6.78 0.81
CA ALA A 24 5.33 5.52 0.10
C ALA A 24 5.79 4.45 1.07
N GLY A 25 5.31 3.23 0.89
CA GLY A 25 5.69 2.11 1.74
C GLY A 25 5.19 0.80 1.17
N PRO A 26 5.42 -0.31 1.89
CA PRO A 26 4.93 -1.60 1.43
C PRO A 26 3.41 -1.69 1.52
N VAL A 27 2.80 -2.44 0.59
CA VAL A 27 1.36 -2.73 0.66
C VAL A 27 1.10 -3.82 1.70
N ALA A 28 1.96 -4.82 1.75
CA ALA A 28 1.80 -5.97 2.65
C ALA A 28 3.17 -6.39 3.18
N PRO A 29 3.21 -7.09 4.33
CA PRO A 29 4.48 -7.52 4.93
C PRO A 29 5.21 -8.58 4.12
N THR A 30 4.48 -9.38 3.34
CA THR A 30 5.04 -10.49 2.57
C THR A 30 4.43 -10.52 1.17
N VAL A 31 5.03 -11.33 0.29
CA VAL A 31 4.42 -11.65 -1.00
C VAL A 31 3.21 -12.57 -0.78
N ALA A 32 2.45 -12.81 -1.87
CA ALA A 32 1.29 -13.68 -1.81
C ALA A 32 1.71 -15.10 -1.37
N TRP A 33 0.81 -15.78 -0.66
CA TRP A 33 1.01 -17.13 -0.19
C TRP A 33 0.07 -18.09 -0.92
N LYS A 34 0.36 -19.39 -0.81
CA LYS A 34 -0.48 -20.41 -1.44
C LYS A 34 -1.85 -20.43 -0.80
N ILE A 35 -2.85 -20.80 -1.59
CA ILE A 35 -4.23 -20.93 -1.10
C ILE A 35 -4.26 -21.91 0.05
N GLY A 36 -4.80 -21.48 1.19
CA GLY A 36 -4.94 -22.30 2.39
C GLY A 36 -3.79 -22.27 3.37
N ASP A 37 -2.63 -21.70 2.99
CA ASP A 37 -1.45 -21.68 3.86
C ASP A 37 -1.68 -20.98 5.21
N HIS A 38 -2.55 -19.96 5.24
CA HIS A 38 -2.85 -19.19 6.46
C HIS A 38 -4.14 -19.64 7.14
N GLY A 39 -4.74 -20.75 6.71
CA GLY A 39 -6.04 -21.19 7.23
C GLY A 39 -6.06 -21.51 8.70
N ASN A 40 -4.92 -21.87 9.30
CA ASN A 40 -4.79 -22.21 10.72
C ASN A 40 -4.10 -21.12 11.56
N ASP A 41 -3.84 -19.95 10.96
CA ASP A 41 -3.17 -18.85 11.65
C ASP A 41 -3.91 -17.53 11.41
N PRO A 42 -4.92 -17.21 12.27
CA PRO A 42 -5.67 -15.95 12.13
C PRO A 42 -4.79 -14.72 12.29
N LEU A 43 -3.70 -14.82 13.06
CA LEU A 43 -2.81 -13.69 13.26
C LEU A 43 -2.07 -13.33 11.96
N ALA A 44 -1.67 -14.31 11.16
CA ALA A 44 -1.01 -14.06 9.89
C ALA A 44 -1.94 -13.31 8.93
N ASP A 45 -3.21 -13.71 8.85
CA ASP A 45 -4.20 -13.03 8.02
C ASP A 45 -4.43 -11.58 8.50
N TYR A 46 -4.51 -11.40 9.81
CA TYR A 46 -4.67 -10.08 10.41
C TYR A 46 -3.48 -9.17 10.08
N LEU A 47 -2.26 -9.68 10.22
CA LEU A 47 -1.05 -8.91 9.97
C LEU A 47 -0.85 -8.59 8.49
N ALA A 48 -1.45 -9.35 7.58
CA ALA A 48 -1.35 -9.08 6.14
C ALA A 48 -1.91 -7.71 5.77
N ASP A 49 -2.86 -7.18 6.52
CA ASP A 49 -3.52 -5.90 6.24
C ASP A 49 -2.95 -4.73 7.05
N ILE A 50 -1.90 -4.94 7.81
CA ILE A 50 -1.42 -3.95 8.79
C ILE A 50 -1.00 -2.62 8.16
N PHE A 51 -0.52 -2.64 6.91
CA PHE A 51 -0.05 -1.44 6.23
C PHE A 51 -1.13 -0.71 5.45
N THR A 52 -2.27 -1.35 5.16
CA THR A 52 -3.32 -0.74 4.35
C THR A 52 -4.48 -0.19 5.19
N LEU A 53 -4.66 -0.68 6.39
CA LEU A 53 -5.74 -0.22 7.28
C LEU A 53 -5.62 1.25 7.67
N PRO A 54 -4.42 1.80 7.99
CA PRO A 54 -4.33 3.18 8.46
C PRO A 54 -4.85 4.22 7.46
N ALA A 55 -4.59 4.05 6.17
CA ALA A 55 -5.09 4.98 5.15
C ALA A 55 -6.61 5.01 5.13
N SER A 56 -7.25 3.83 5.18
CA SER A 56 -8.71 3.72 5.21
C SER A 56 -9.30 4.34 6.48
N LEU A 57 -8.67 4.09 7.63
CA LEU A 57 -9.15 4.62 8.90
C LEU A 57 -9.01 6.15 8.97
N ALA A 58 -7.97 6.70 8.35
CA ALA A 58 -7.76 8.14 8.28
C ALA A 58 -8.59 8.82 7.18
N GLY A 59 -9.20 8.06 6.29
CA GLY A 59 -10.00 8.60 5.18
C GLY A 59 -9.18 9.18 4.05
N LEU A 60 -7.97 8.66 3.84
CA LEU A 60 -7.02 9.20 2.87
C LEU A 60 -7.02 8.38 1.58
N PRO A 61 -6.74 9.02 0.42
CA PRO A 61 -6.58 8.28 -0.82
C PRO A 61 -5.30 7.45 -0.80
N GLY A 62 -5.39 6.25 -1.34
CA GLY A 62 -4.25 5.36 -1.45
C GLY A 62 -4.30 4.58 -2.75
N MET A 63 -3.15 4.12 -3.20
CA MET A 63 -3.08 3.24 -4.37
C MET A 63 -1.89 2.29 -4.24
N SER A 64 -1.97 1.19 -4.97
CA SER A 64 -0.88 0.21 -5.05
C SER A 64 -0.33 0.23 -6.47
N VAL A 65 1.00 0.18 -6.57
CA VAL A 65 1.67 0.08 -7.88
C VAL A 65 2.70 -1.04 -7.82
N PRO A 66 2.88 -1.81 -8.90
CA PRO A 66 3.89 -2.86 -8.93
C PRO A 66 5.29 -2.25 -8.94
N VAL A 67 6.21 -2.83 -8.15
CA VAL A 67 7.58 -2.33 -8.05
C VAL A 67 8.63 -3.42 -8.20
N GLY A 68 8.23 -4.64 -8.51
CA GLY A 68 9.19 -5.72 -8.72
C GLY A 68 8.65 -7.08 -8.32
N PHE A 69 9.58 -7.99 -8.11
CA PHE A 69 9.28 -9.36 -7.71
C PHE A 69 10.03 -9.68 -6.42
N GLY A 70 9.37 -10.45 -5.56
CA GLY A 70 9.95 -10.91 -4.31
C GLY A 70 10.19 -12.41 -4.31
N GLU A 71 10.10 -13.00 -3.13
CA GLU A 71 10.34 -14.42 -2.93
C GLU A 71 9.47 -15.26 -3.86
N GLY A 72 10.07 -16.26 -4.48
CA GLY A 72 9.38 -17.18 -5.38
C GLY A 72 8.91 -16.55 -6.69
N GLY A 73 9.42 -15.36 -7.05
CA GLY A 73 9.00 -14.67 -8.26
C GLY A 73 7.63 -14.00 -8.15
N MET A 74 7.09 -13.87 -6.94
CA MET A 74 5.78 -13.26 -6.71
C MET A 74 5.85 -11.75 -6.81
N PRO A 75 4.82 -11.09 -7.37
CA PRO A 75 4.84 -9.64 -7.52
C PRO A 75 4.79 -8.90 -6.18
N VAL A 76 5.44 -7.76 -6.15
CA VAL A 76 5.49 -6.87 -4.98
C VAL A 76 4.87 -5.53 -5.35
N GLY A 77 4.00 -5.04 -4.48
CA GLY A 77 3.36 -3.73 -4.65
C GLY A 77 3.93 -2.71 -3.67
N MET A 78 3.96 -1.46 -4.12
CA MET A 78 4.26 -0.32 -3.26
C MET A 78 2.97 0.47 -3.05
N GLN A 79 2.73 0.87 -1.81
CA GLN A 79 1.59 1.69 -1.46
C GLN A 79 1.98 3.17 -1.52
N LEU A 80 1.12 3.97 -2.15
CA LEU A 80 1.23 5.43 -2.13
C LEU A 80 0.00 5.99 -1.42
N ILE A 81 0.22 6.85 -0.44
CA ILE A 81 -0.84 7.49 0.32
C ILE A 81 -0.71 9.01 0.14
N GLY A 82 -1.80 9.67 -0.20
CA GLY A 82 -1.83 11.11 -0.35
C GLY A 82 -2.74 11.77 0.67
N ASN A 83 -2.69 13.10 0.72
CA ASN A 83 -3.58 13.87 1.57
C ASN A 83 -4.99 13.90 0.95
N TYR A 84 -5.94 14.46 1.67
CA TYR A 84 -7.33 14.56 1.21
C TYR A 84 -7.39 15.17 -0.19
N PHE A 85 -8.16 14.54 -1.07
CA PHE A 85 -8.39 15.00 -2.46
C PHE A 85 -7.11 15.13 -3.30
N SER A 86 -6.06 14.37 -2.94
CA SER A 86 -4.78 14.39 -3.67
C SER A 86 -4.65 13.25 -4.68
N GLU A 87 -5.75 12.73 -5.19
CA GLU A 87 -5.73 11.60 -6.14
C GLU A 87 -4.88 11.92 -7.36
N ALA A 88 -4.95 13.17 -7.87
CA ALA A 88 -4.15 13.57 -9.03
C ALA A 88 -2.65 13.49 -8.74
N LYS A 89 -2.21 13.85 -7.54
CA LYS A 89 -0.80 13.73 -7.15
C LYS A 89 -0.35 12.28 -7.08
N LEU A 90 -1.22 11.41 -6.54
CA LEU A 90 -0.91 9.96 -6.47
C LEU A 90 -0.78 9.37 -7.86
N LEU A 91 -1.72 9.65 -8.74
CA LEU A 91 -1.69 9.16 -10.10
C LEU A 91 -0.47 9.69 -10.85
N GLY A 92 -0.12 10.95 -10.63
CA GLY A 92 1.07 11.55 -11.23
C GLY A 92 2.36 10.91 -10.75
N ALA A 93 2.47 10.65 -9.44
CA ALA A 93 3.64 9.98 -8.85
C ALA A 93 3.77 8.55 -9.40
N ALA A 94 2.68 7.81 -9.47
CA ALA A 94 2.66 6.46 -10.02
C ALA A 94 3.06 6.47 -11.50
N HIS A 95 2.58 7.44 -12.25
CA HIS A 95 2.92 7.58 -13.67
C HIS A 95 4.42 7.85 -13.86
N GLN A 96 5.02 8.68 -13.01
CA GLN A 96 6.47 8.93 -13.07
C GLN A 96 7.25 7.64 -12.81
N LEU A 97 6.81 6.81 -11.87
CA LEU A 97 7.42 5.51 -11.64
C LEU A 97 7.33 4.62 -12.87
N GLN A 98 6.19 4.62 -13.54
CA GLN A 98 5.98 3.82 -14.75
C GLN A 98 6.80 4.32 -15.93
N LEU A 99 7.14 5.61 -15.97
CA LEU A 99 8.06 6.13 -16.99
C LEU A 99 9.50 5.71 -16.72
N ALA A 100 9.84 5.47 -15.46
CA ALA A 100 11.21 5.12 -15.05
C ALA A 100 11.44 3.61 -14.97
N THR A 101 10.39 2.79 -14.94
CA THR A 101 10.48 1.33 -14.76
C THR A 101 9.48 0.63 -15.66
N ASP A 102 9.65 -0.71 -15.81
CA ASP A 102 8.76 -1.55 -16.62
C ASP A 102 7.93 -2.53 -15.79
N TRP A 103 7.89 -2.37 -14.47
CA TRP A 103 7.20 -3.33 -13.59
C TRP A 103 5.73 -3.50 -13.90
N HIS A 104 5.06 -2.42 -14.31
CA HIS A 104 3.64 -2.44 -14.67
C HIS A 104 3.36 -3.22 -15.96
N LEU A 105 4.38 -3.49 -16.76
CA LEU A 105 4.25 -4.26 -18.01
C LEU A 105 4.50 -5.75 -17.82
N ALA A 106 5.01 -6.14 -16.64
CA ALA A 106 5.33 -7.53 -16.36
C ALA A 106 4.06 -8.38 -16.27
N LYS A 107 4.14 -9.61 -16.78
CA LYS A 107 3.04 -10.57 -16.77
C LYS A 107 3.53 -11.91 -16.23
N PRO A 108 2.62 -12.73 -15.66
CA PRO A 108 3.01 -14.10 -15.28
C PRO A 108 3.51 -14.89 -16.48
N ALA A 109 4.47 -15.79 -16.24
CA ALA A 109 5.05 -16.58 -17.30
C ALA A 109 4.04 -17.51 -18.00
N SER A 110 2.94 -17.85 -17.30
CA SER A 110 1.90 -18.75 -17.79
C SER A 110 0.79 -18.04 -18.55
N VAL A 111 0.91 -16.74 -18.73
CA VAL A 111 -0.17 -15.94 -19.38
C VAL A 111 0.34 -15.28 -20.65
#